data_185e23ce51dbd4efc3315eda1bfc0231
#
_entry.id   185e23ce51dbd4efc3315eda1bfc0231
#
_cell.length_a   1.000
_cell.length_b   1.000
_cell.length_c   1.000
_cell.angle_alpha   90.00
_cell.angle_beta   90.00
_cell.angle_gamma   90.00
#
_symmetry.space_group_name_H-M   'P 1'
#
loop_
_entity.id
_entity.type
_entity.pdbx_description
1 polymer ?
#
loop_
_entity_poly.entity_id
_entity_poly.type
_entity_poly.pdbx_seq_one_letter_code
_entity_poly.pdbx_strand_id
1 'polypeptide(L)'
;TNSTMMPIPPIQKELGDNLIFIGPDFGEETPYFTEDKQLYIDWVNQEQELALRVGRWNVPGNPIAILVDFKPFFAQKNDIYTWLWEHYQVDSLHAYGDYDEASMFSYAAGRVVESFYRHYLNGNRRVVYHGNEWMTGLGLLYVKSKVPEIATIFTTHATSIGRSIAGNNKPLYQY
;
A
#
# COMPACT_ATOMS: atom_id res chain seq x y z
N THR A 1 18.73 -15.87 -10.75
CA THR A 1 17.89 -16.17 -9.57
C THR A 1 16.45 -15.98 -9.99
N ASN A 2 15.73 -17.09 -10.15
CA ASN A 2 14.33 -17.11 -10.55
C ASN A 2 13.50 -16.37 -9.47
N SER A 3 13.05 -15.17 -9.80
CA SER A 3 11.93 -14.59 -9.08
C SER A 3 10.71 -15.42 -9.43
N THR A 4 10.31 -16.29 -8.53
CA THR A 4 9.07 -17.06 -8.65
C THR A 4 7.94 -16.04 -8.71
N MET A 5 7.34 -15.86 -9.89
CA MET A 5 6.08 -15.10 -10.01
C MET A 5 5.11 -15.67 -8.99
N MET A 6 4.70 -14.87 -8.01
CA MET A 6 3.60 -15.29 -7.15
C MET A 6 2.37 -15.54 -8.03
N PRO A 7 1.71 -16.67 -7.87
CA PRO A 7 0.44 -16.88 -8.55
C PRO A 7 -0.53 -15.78 -8.13
N ILE A 8 -1.22 -15.21 -9.11
CA ILE A 8 -2.28 -14.24 -8.81
C ILE A 8 -3.27 -14.88 -7.85
N PRO A 9 -3.63 -14.19 -6.77
CA PRO A 9 -4.58 -14.73 -5.82
C PRO A 9 -5.85 -15.15 -6.54
N PRO A 10 -6.47 -16.27 -6.18
CA PRO A 10 -7.75 -16.70 -6.76
C PRO A 10 -8.82 -15.61 -6.77
N ILE A 11 -8.74 -14.70 -5.80
CA ILE A 11 -9.62 -13.54 -5.64
C ILE A 11 -9.63 -12.60 -6.85
N GLN A 12 -8.52 -12.47 -7.57
CA GLN A 12 -8.48 -11.61 -8.76
C GLN A 12 -9.30 -12.18 -9.92
N LYS A 13 -9.41 -13.51 -10.02
CA LYS A 13 -10.27 -14.16 -11.02
C LYS A 13 -11.74 -13.87 -10.78
N GLU A 14 -12.14 -13.69 -9.52
CA GLU A 14 -13.52 -13.41 -9.13
C GLU A 14 -13.85 -11.92 -9.21
N LEU A 15 -12.93 -11.06 -8.80
CA LEU A 15 -13.17 -9.64 -8.67
C LEU A 15 -12.84 -8.85 -9.95
N GLY A 16 -11.94 -9.34 -10.82
CA GLY A 16 -11.53 -8.64 -12.04
C GLY A 16 -11.03 -7.23 -11.74
N ASP A 17 -11.61 -6.24 -12.40
CA ASP A 17 -11.26 -4.81 -12.24
C ASP A 17 -11.81 -4.17 -10.95
N ASN A 18 -12.53 -4.92 -10.13
CA ASN A 18 -12.86 -4.52 -8.77
C ASN A 18 -11.71 -4.75 -7.77
N LEU A 19 -10.62 -5.35 -8.20
CA LEU A 19 -9.37 -5.48 -7.47
C LEU A 19 -8.32 -4.57 -8.09
N ILE A 20 -7.83 -3.63 -7.30
CA ILE A 20 -6.83 -2.64 -7.73
C ILE A 20 -5.59 -2.78 -6.84
N PHE A 21 -4.42 -2.86 -7.48
CA PHE A 21 -3.14 -2.88 -6.79
C PHE A 21 -2.57 -1.46 -6.69
N ILE A 22 -1.92 -1.15 -5.58
CA ILE A 22 -1.20 0.10 -5.39
C ILE A 22 0.27 -0.23 -5.15
N GLY A 23 1.14 0.40 -5.92
CA GLY A 23 2.58 0.21 -5.84
C GLY A 23 3.35 1.53 -5.87
N PRO A 24 4.64 1.50 -5.50
CA PRO A 24 5.50 2.65 -5.60
C PRO A 24 5.87 2.94 -7.06
N ASP A 25 5.94 4.23 -7.41
CA ASP A 25 6.50 4.67 -8.68
C ASP A 25 7.93 5.14 -8.46
N PHE A 26 8.89 4.43 -9.05
CA PHE A 26 10.31 4.79 -9.02
C PHE A 26 10.73 5.64 -10.22
N GLY A 27 9.78 5.97 -11.10
CA GLY A 27 10.05 6.77 -12.30
C GLY A 27 10.74 6.00 -13.42
N GLU A 28 10.86 4.68 -13.31
CA GLU A 28 11.51 3.82 -14.29
C GLU A 28 10.47 3.10 -15.14
N GLU A 29 10.78 2.95 -16.43
CA GLU A 29 10.02 2.07 -17.29
C GLU A 29 10.32 0.61 -16.94
N THR A 30 9.28 -0.19 -16.88
CA THR A 30 9.36 -1.61 -16.54
C THR A 30 8.48 -2.43 -17.48
N PRO A 31 8.92 -3.64 -17.89
CA PRO A 31 8.10 -4.53 -18.71
C PRO A 31 6.87 -5.07 -17.95
N TYR A 32 6.82 -4.90 -16.63
CA TYR A 32 5.74 -5.41 -15.80
C TYR A 32 4.54 -4.48 -15.67
N PHE A 33 4.68 -3.23 -16.11
CA PHE A 33 3.60 -2.24 -16.01
C PHE A 33 3.40 -1.55 -17.36
N THR A 34 2.15 -1.50 -17.81
CA THR A 34 1.74 -0.74 -18.99
C THR A 34 0.80 0.37 -18.57
N GLU A 35 1.22 1.62 -18.75
CA GLU A 35 0.40 2.78 -18.43
C GLU A 35 -0.81 2.87 -19.37
N ASP A 36 -1.97 3.16 -18.81
CA ASP A 36 -3.20 3.48 -19.54
C ASP A 36 -3.68 4.87 -19.10
N LYS A 37 -3.40 5.87 -19.94
CA LYS A 37 -3.72 7.28 -19.66
C LYS A 37 -5.21 7.58 -19.71
N GLN A 38 -6.04 6.67 -20.18
CA GLN A 38 -7.49 6.83 -20.19
C GLN A 38 -8.15 6.28 -18.92
N LEU A 39 -7.50 5.34 -18.26
CA LEU A 39 -8.03 4.69 -17.07
C LEU A 39 -8.02 5.67 -15.88
N TYR A 40 -9.20 5.94 -15.34
CA TYR A 40 -9.39 6.90 -14.23
C TYR A 40 -8.87 8.32 -14.53
N ILE A 41 -8.90 8.72 -15.80
CA ILE A 41 -8.33 10.00 -16.28
C ILE A 41 -8.88 11.21 -15.53
N ASP A 42 -10.17 11.25 -15.23
CA ASP A 42 -10.79 12.38 -14.54
C ASP A 42 -10.21 12.54 -13.13
N TRP A 43 -10.03 11.44 -12.42
CA TRP A 43 -9.41 11.45 -11.10
C TRP A 43 -7.95 11.87 -11.16
N VAL A 44 -7.16 11.26 -12.05
CA VAL A 44 -5.72 11.57 -12.19
C VAL A 44 -5.51 13.04 -12.55
N ASN A 45 -6.35 13.61 -13.42
CA ASN A 45 -6.26 15.03 -13.81
C ASN A 45 -6.69 16.00 -12.71
N GLN A 46 -7.58 15.59 -11.83
CA GLN A 46 -8.06 16.42 -10.72
C GLN A 46 -7.16 16.33 -9.49
N GLU A 47 -6.43 15.22 -9.34
CA GLU A 47 -5.53 15.03 -8.20
C GLU A 47 -4.28 15.90 -8.36
N GLN A 48 -4.06 16.78 -7.38
CA GLN A 48 -2.94 17.74 -7.42
C GLN A 48 -1.86 17.45 -6.36
N GLU A 49 -2.19 16.65 -5.36
CA GLU A 49 -1.28 16.36 -4.24
C GLU A 49 -0.51 15.05 -4.42
N LEU A 50 -0.96 14.21 -5.36
CA LEU A 50 -0.37 12.90 -5.62
C LEU A 50 0.13 12.82 -7.06
N ALA A 51 1.34 12.35 -7.24
CA ALA A 51 1.88 12.03 -8.55
C ALA A 51 1.55 10.57 -8.87
N LEU A 52 0.63 10.37 -9.81
CA LEU A 52 0.03 9.08 -10.11
C LEU A 52 0.30 8.63 -11.54
N ARG A 53 0.53 7.33 -11.69
CA ARG A 53 0.45 6.63 -12.96
C ARG A 53 -0.51 5.46 -12.82
N VAL A 54 -1.47 5.34 -13.73
CA VAL A 54 -2.48 4.29 -13.71
C VAL A 54 -2.33 3.43 -14.95
N GLY A 55 -2.48 2.15 -14.80
CA GLY A 55 -2.36 1.21 -15.90
C GLY A 55 -2.64 -0.22 -15.47
N ARG A 56 -1.98 -1.13 -16.14
CA ARG A 56 -2.14 -2.56 -15.91
C ARG A 56 -0.82 -3.24 -15.61
N TRP A 57 -0.85 -4.12 -14.66
CA TRP A 57 0.27 -4.98 -14.34
C TRP A 57 0.30 -6.17 -15.31
N ASN A 58 1.45 -6.36 -15.99
CA ASN A 58 1.63 -7.37 -17.03
C ASN A 58 1.90 -8.76 -16.43
N VAL A 59 0.95 -9.25 -15.68
CA VAL A 59 0.90 -10.60 -15.12
C VAL A 59 -0.42 -11.26 -15.52
N PRO A 60 -0.58 -12.58 -15.41
CA PRO A 60 -1.84 -13.22 -15.73
C PRO A 60 -3.03 -12.54 -15.04
N GLY A 61 -4.07 -12.19 -15.80
CA GLY A 61 -5.24 -11.45 -15.35
C GLY A 61 -5.18 -9.94 -15.58
N ASN A 62 -4.03 -9.38 -15.95
CA ASN A 62 -3.85 -7.95 -16.23
C ASN A 62 -4.55 -7.03 -15.22
N PRO A 63 -4.29 -7.15 -13.91
CA PRO A 63 -4.97 -6.34 -12.91
C PRO A 63 -4.63 -4.87 -13.06
N ILE A 64 -5.58 -4.02 -12.69
CA ILE A 64 -5.34 -2.58 -12.59
C ILE A 64 -4.30 -2.32 -11.50
N ALA A 65 -3.35 -1.44 -11.80
CA ALA A 65 -2.35 -0.98 -10.87
C ALA A 65 -2.27 0.56 -10.87
N ILE A 66 -2.21 1.12 -9.69
CA ILE A 66 -1.97 2.55 -9.46
C ILE A 66 -0.58 2.68 -8.86
N LEU A 67 0.30 3.40 -9.55
CA LEU A 67 1.64 3.71 -9.05
C LEU A 67 1.65 5.14 -8.50
N VAL A 68 2.26 5.31 -7.35
CA VAL A 68 2.38 6.62 -6.68
C VAL A 68 3.83 6.94 -6.38
N ASP A 69 4.27 8.15 -6.75
CA ASP A 69 5.55 8.68 -6.30
C ASP A 69 5.42 9.14 -4.84
N PHE A 70 6.12 8.45 -3.96
CA PHE A 70 6.10 8.73 -2.52
C PHE A 70 7.23 9.65 -2.04
N LYS A 71 8.21 9.95 -2.89
CA LYS A 71 9.38 10.77 -2.53
C LYS A 71 9.00 12.16 -2.00
N PRO A 72 7.99 12.86 -2.55
CA PRO A 72 7.58 14.17 -2.02
C PRO A 72 7.17 14.14 -0.54
N PHE A 73 6.68 13.02 -0.04
CA PHE A 73 6.24 12.89 1.36
C PHE A 73 7.38 12.91 2.37
N PHE A 74 8.63 12.70 1.95
CA PHE A 74 9.79 12.86 2.83
C PHE A 74 9.89 14.26 3.43
N ALA A 75 9.43 15.28 2.72
CA ALA A 75 9.36 16.65 3.25
C ALA A 75 8.42 16.78 4.46
N GLN A 76 7.44 15.90 4.57
CA GLN A 76 6.44 15.86 5.64
C GLN A 76 6.68 14.72 6.65
N LYS A 77 7.81 14.03 6.56
CA LYS A 77 8.08 12.82 7.35
C LYS A 77 7.89 13.04 8.86
N ASN A 78 8.45 14.11 9.39
CA ASN A 78 8.37 14.38 10.82
C ASN A 78 6.93 14.66 11.28
N ASP A 79 6.15 15.37 10.47
CA ASP A 79 4.74 15.65 10.76
C ASP A 79 3.90 14.37 10.71
N ILE A 80 4.19 13.48 9.75
CA ILE A 80 3.53 12.18 9.62
C ILE A 80 3.85 11.32 10.85
N TYR A 81 5.11 11.29 11.30
CA TYR A 81 5.52 10.50 12.46
C TYR A 81 4.97 11.09 13.77
N THR A 82 4.87 12.40 13.88
CA THR A 82 4.23 13.06 15.01
C THR A 82 2.75 12.67 15.07
N TRP A 83 2.06 12.73 13.92
CA TRP A 83 0.67 12.29 13.83
C TRP A 83 0.48 10.82 14.26
N LEU A 84 1.37 9.91 13.84
CA LEU A 84 1.35 8.51 14.25
C LEU A 84 1.50 8.34 15.76
N TRP A 85 2.42 9.09 16.35
CA TRP A 85 2.63 9.05 17.79
C TRP A 85 1.40 9.57 18.55
N GLU A 86 0.89 10.71 18.16
CA GLU A 86 -0.26 11.34 18.83
C GLU A 86 -1.54 10.49 18.77
N HIS A 87 -1.79 9.81 17.66
CA HIS A 87 -3.03 9.07 17.45
C HIS A 87 -2.93 7.60 17.80
N TYR A 88 -1.77 6.99 17.67
CA TYR A 88 -1.58 5.56 17.80
C TYR A 88 -0.45 5.14 18.72
N GLN A 89 0.30 6.08 19.28
CA GLN A 89 1.49 5.84 20.13
C GLN A 89 2.55 4.97 19.43
N VAL A 90 2.66 5.11 18.10
CA VAL A 90 3.68 4.40 17.31
C VAL A 90 4.91 5.29 17.21
N ASP A 91 6.00 4.86 17.87
CA ASP A 91 7.30 5.53 17.77
C ASP A 91 7.98 5.16 16.45
N SER A 92 8.14 6.15 15.58
CA SER A 92 8.79 6.01 14.29
C SER A 92 10.12 6.76 14.19
N LEU A 93 10.40 7.68 15.15
CA LEU A 93 11.61 8.50 15.13
C LEU A 93 12.88 7.70 15.40
N HIS A 94 12.77 6.60 16.16
CA HIS A 94 13.88 5.73 16.52
C HIS A 94 14.01 4.51 15.60
N ALA A 95 13.21 4.44 14.55
CA ALA A 95 13.32 3.38 13.57
C ALA A 95 14.58 3.55 12.70
N TYR A 96 15.07 2.46 12.16
CA TYR A 96 16.31 2.42 11.39
C TYR A 96 16.15 1.61 10.09
N GLY A 97 17.17 1.69 9.24
CA GLY A 97 17.21 0.98 7.98
C GLY A 97 16.27 1.59 6.94
N ASP A 98 15.53 0.73 6.26
CA ASP A 98 14.59 1.05 5.18
C ASP A 98 13.20 1.47 5.67
N TYR A 99 13.03 1.68 6.97
CA TYR A 99 11.73 2.02 7.58
C TYR A 99 11.13 3.31 7.01
N ASP A 100 11.93 4.34 6.82
CA ASP A 100 11.45 5.63 6.32
C ASP A 100 10.88 5.52 4.92
N GLU A 101 11.57 4.81 4.02
CA GLU A 101 11.10 4.62 2.65
C GLU A 101 9.79 3.83 2.61
N ALA A 102 9.74 2.71 3.33
CA ALA A 102 8.54 1.90 3.45
C ALA A 102 7.37 2.69 4.06
N SER A 103 7.64 3.50 5.09
CA SER A 103 6.63 4.31 5.76
C SER A 103 6.08 5.41 4.85
N MET A 104 6.93 6.09 4.11
CA MET A 104 6.48 7.15 3.18
C MET A 104 5.67 6.56 2.02
N PHE A 105 6.08 5.41 1.48
CA PHE A 105 5.26 4.69 0.51
C PHE A 105 3.91 4.28 1.10
N SER A 106 3.90 3.71 2.28
CA SER A 106 2.67 3.28 2.96
C SER A 106 1.71 4.45 3.18
N TYR A 107 2.22 5.58 3.62
CA TYR A 107 1.44 6.81 3.76
C TYR A 107 0.87 7.28 2.42
N ALA A 108 1.71 7.32 1.37
CA ALA A 108 1.28 7.68 0.01
C ALA A 108 0.18 6.74 -0.50
N ALA A 109 0.30 5.44 -0.28
CA ALA A 109 -0.73 4.46 -0.64
C ALA A 109 -2.05 4.71 0.10
N GLY A 110 -1.99 5.05 1.39
CA GLY A 110 -3.17 5.45 2.15
C GLY A 110 -3.86 6.71 1.59
N ARG A 111 -3.07 7.69 1.17
CA ARG A 111 -3.55 8.90 0.50
C ARG A 111 -4.21 8.58 -0.84
N VAL A 112 -3.65 7.65 -1.61
CA VAL A 112 -4.27 7.16 -2.86
C VAL A 112 -5.63 6.54 -2.60
N VAL A 113 -5.74 5.68 -1.60
CA VAL A 113 -7.01 5.04 -1.22
C VAL A 113 -8.05 6.08 -0.84
N GLU A 114 -7.69 7.05 0.00
CA GLU A 114 -8.59 8.14 0.39
C GLU A 114 -9.06 8.94 -0.82
N SER A 115 -8.15 9.38 -1.67
CA SER A 115 -8.47 10.20 -2.84
C SER A 115 -9.37 9.46 -3.83
N PHE A 116 -9.02 8.21 -4.17
CA PHE A 116 -9.81 7.37 -5.07
C PHE A 116 -11.21 7.08 -4.52
N TYR A 117 -11.30 6.76 -3.23
CA TYR A 117 -12.58 6.53 -2.57
C TYR A 117 -13.49 7.75 -2.63
N ARG A 118 -12.97 8.91 -2.29
CA ARG A 118 -13.76 10.16 -2.32
C ARG A 118 -14.22 10.53 -3.71
N HIS A 119 -13.44 10.20 -4.72
CA HIS A 119 -13.77 10.52 -6.11
C HIS A 119 -14.82 9.56 -6.70
N TYR A 120 -14.63 8.24 -6.54
CA TYR A 120 -15.45 7.24 -7.23
C TYR A 120 -16.41 6.45 -6.32
N LEU A 121 -16.10 6.31 -5.05
CA LEU A 121 -16.72 5.31 -4.19
C LEU A 121 -17.39 5.92 -2.96
N ASN A 122 -17.52 7.24 -2.91
CA ASN A 122 -18.04 7.95 -1.76
C ASN A 122 -19.40 7.40 -1.33
N GLY A 123 -19.50 7.00 -0.05
CA GLY A 123 -20.69 6.37 0.52
C GLY A 123 -20.79 4.85 0.27
N ASN A 124 -19.91 4.24 -0.51
CA ASN A 124 -19.89 2.79 -0.69
C ASN A 124 -19.23 2.13 0.53
N ARG A 125 -19.96 1.22 1.19
CA ARG A 125 -19.48 0.48 2.37
C ARG A 125 -18.90 -0.88 2.05
N ARG A 126 -18.77 -1.25 0.78
CA ARG A 126 -18.21 -2.53 0.33
C ARG A 126 -16.79 -2.39 -0.19
N VAL A 127 -16.02 -1.49 0.41
CA VAL A 127 -14.63 -1.25 0.05
C VAL A 127 -13.73 -1.80 1.12
N VAL A 128 -12.69 -2.50 0.71
CA VAL A 128 -11.67 -3.09 1.58
C VAL A 128 -10.30 -2.61 1.13
N TYR A 129 -9.52 -2.09 2.06
CA TYR A 129 -8.10 -1.84 1.86
C TYR A 129 -7.28 -2.93 2.53
N HIS A 130 -6.58 -3.71 1.72
CA HIS A 130 -5.77 -4.84 2.17
C HIS A 130 -4.28 -4.50 2.09
N GLY A 131 -3.64 -4.35 3.22
CA GLY A 131 -2.21 -4.18 3.35
C GLY A 131 -1.49 -5.50 3.59
N ASN A 132 -0.40 -5.73 2.86
CA ASN A 132 0.44 -6.91 3.00
C ASN A 132 1.79 -6.52 3.58
N GLU A 133 2.22 -7.20 4.62
CA GLU A 133 3.46 -7.03 5.38
C GLU A 133 3.54 -5.71 6.15
N TRP A 134 4.51 -5.65 7.07
CA TRP A 134 4.71 -4.51 7.96
C TRP A 134 4.85 -3.17 7.24
N MET A 135 5.39 -3.19 6.03
CA MET A 135 5.60 -2.01 5.20
C MET A 135 4.31 -1.26 4.85
N THR A 136 3.15 -1.86 5.01
CA THR A 136 1.85 -1.28 4.67
C THR A 136 1.07 -0.78 5.88
N GLY A 137 1.58 -0.97 7.08
CA GLY A 137 0.85 -0.70 8.33
C GLY A 137 0.44 0.75 8.51
N LEU A 138 1.33 1.70 8.23
CA LEU A 138 1.05 3.13 8.38
C LEU A 138 -0.13 3.57 7.50
N GLY A 139 -0.17 3.13 6.26
CA GLY A 139 -1.27 3.44 5.33
C GLY A 139 -2.61 2.90 5.80
N LEU A 140 -2.63 1.72 6.42
CA LEU A 140 -3.84 1.15 7.02
C LEU A 140 -4.34 2.01 8.18
N LEU A 141 -3.46 2.47 9.06
CA LEU A 141 -3.80 3.37 10.16
C LEU A 141 -4.33 4.71 9.63
N TYR A 142 -3.70 5.23 8.58
CA TYR A 142 -4.16 6.45 7.93
C TYR A 142 -5.58 6.30 7.37
N VAL A 143 -5.84 5.27 6.59
CA VAL A 143 -7.17 5.01 6.00
C VAL A 143 -8.21 4.80 7.10
N LYS A 144 -7.89 4.03 8.12
CA LYS A 144 -8.79 3.81 9.27
C LYS A 144 -9.16 5.11 9.97
N SER A 145 -8.24 6.06 10.05
CA SER A 145 -8.47 7.37 10.67
C SER A 145 -9.27 8.31 9.78
N LYS A 146 -8.94 8.37 8.48
CA LYS A 146 -9.48 9.37 7.55
C LYS A 146 -10.75 8.90 6.82
N VAL A 147 -10.87 7.62 6.57
CA VAL A 147 -12.01 7.01 5.85
C VAL A 147 -12.48 5.76 6.58
N PRO A 148 -13.10 5.90 7.77
CA PRO A 148 -13.48 4.76 8.61
C PRO A 148 -14.55 3.86 7.97
N GLU A 149 -15.19 4.28 6.88
CA GLU A 149 -16.13 3.48 6.12
C GLU A 149 -15.46 2.35 5.33
N ILE A 150 -14.15 2.48 5.03
CA ILE A 150 -13.37 1.44 4.38
C ILE A 150 -12.97 0.40 5.41
N ALA A 151 -13.28 -0.87 5.15
CA ALA A 151 -12.75 -1.97 5.94
C ALA A 151 -11.24 -2.14 5.67
N THR A 152 -10.47 -2.35 6.73
CA THR A 152 -9.03 -2.56 6.61
C THR A 152 -8.66 -3.99 6.99
N ILE A 153 -7.82 -4.64 6.18
CA ILE A 153 -7.25 -5.97 6.45
C ILE A 153 -5.74 -5.85 6.41
N PHE A 154 -5.10 -6.46 7.38
CA PHE A 154 -3.64 -6.57 7.44
C PHE A 154 -3.22 -8.03 7.42
N THR A 155 -2.32 -8.37 6.50
CA THR A 155 -1.73 -9.71 6.40
C THR A 155 -0.22 -9.61 6.55
N THR A 156 0.34 -10.39 7.46
CA THR A 156 1.79 -10.55 7.59
C THR A 156 2.17 -12.02 7.50
N HIS A 157 3.26 -12.31 6.80
CA HIS A 157 3.81 -13.65 6.64
C HIS A 157 5.02 -13.88 7.55
N ALA A 158 5.62 -12.80 8.05
CA ALA A 158 6.76 -12.87 8.94
C ALA A 158 6.72 -11.76 9.99
N THR A 159 6.76 -12.12 11.24
CA THR A 159 6.86 -11.17 12.35
C THR A 159 8.28 -11.10 12.90
N SER A 160 8.67 -9.98 13.49
CA SER A 160 9.97 -9.85 14.16
C SER A 160 10.15 -10.88 15.26
N ILE A 161 9.10 -11.14 16.02
CA ILE A 161 9.10 -12.17 17.08
C ILE A 161 9.28 -13.56 16.47
N GLY A 162 8.50 -13.91 15.44
CA GLY A 162 8.61 -15.21 14.78
C GLY A 162 9.99 -15.44 14.16
N ARG A 163 10.56 -14.43 13.52
CA ARG A 163 11.93 -14.50 12.96
C ARG A 163 12.98 -14.65 14.06
N SER A 164 12.83 -13.97 15.17
CA SER A 164 13.75 -14.07 16.32
C SER A 164 13.71 -15.47 16.95
N ILE A 165 12.53 -16.04 17.14
CA ILE A 165 12.37 -17.38 17.70
C ILE A 165 12.99 -18.40 16.74
N ALA A 166 12.62 -18.38 15.46
CA ALA A 166 13.12 -19.33 14.46
C ALA A 166 14.62 -19.19 14.20
N GLY A 167 15.12 -17.95 14.12
CA GLY A 167 16.54 -17.66 13.90
C GLY A 167 17.44 -18.08 15.05
N ASN A 168 16.90 -18.22 16.26
CA ASN A 168 17.62 -18.75 17.43
C ASN A 168 17.33 -20.26 17.66
N ASN A 169 16.80 -20.95 16.66
CA ASN A 169 16.46 -22.38 16.73
C ASN A 169 15.54 -22.75 17.91
N LYS A 170 14.68 -21.84 18.32
CA LYS A 170 13.69 -22.10 19.35
C LYS A 170 12.39 -22.61 18.71
N PRO A 171 11.64 -23.48 19.40
CA PRO A 171 10.39 -24.04 18.85
C PRO A 171 9.30 -22.97 18.78
N LEU A 172 8.96 -22.56 17.56
CA LEU A 172 8.02 -21.48 17.26
C LEU A 172 6.61 -21.71 17.82
N TYR A 173 6.20 -22.97 17.94
CA TYR A 173 4.84 -23.35 18.32
C TYR A 173 4.70 -23.72 19.81
N GLN A 174 5.67 -23.41 20.63
CA GLN A 174 5.67 -23.69 22.07
C GLN A 174 5.61 -22.42 22.95
N TYR A 175 5.35 -21.27 22.32
CA TYR A 175 5.24 -19.98 22.99
C TYR A 175 3.87 -19.36 22.81
#